data_4e66e2bd2480d17d77a80b7bc9108f35
#
_entry.id   4e66e2bd2480d17d77a80b7bc9108f35
#
_cell.length_a   1.000
_cell.length_b   1.000
_cell.length_c   1.000
_cell.angle_alpha   90.00
_cell.angle_beta   90.00
_cell.angle_gamma   90.00
#
_symmetry.space_group_name_H-M   'P 1'
#
loop_
_entity.id
_entity.type
_entity.pdbx_description
1 polymer ?
#
loop_
_entity_poly.entity_id
_entity_poly.type
_entity_poly.pdbx_seq_one_letter_code
_entity_poly.pdbx_strand_id
1 'polypeptide(L)'
;MTKQTWKPGNMLYPLPAVMVSVTDGKGEDDIITVAWTGTICTNPPMVYISVRPERHSYHMIKETGEFVINLTTEKLAKATDFCGVRSGRDVDKFKETGLTREKADIVSAPMIQESPVSIECRVKEIKELGSHHMFLADVVAVHADEHYMDENNRFDLNRARPLVYSHGEYLGTGKKLGTFGYSVKKRKKAVPPKTKKTAKP
;
A
#
# COMPACT_ATOMS: atom_id res chain seq x y z
N MET A 1 25.14 -1.01 23.63
CA MET A 1 24.19 0.00 23.14
C MET A 1 23.21 0.32 24.25
N THR A 2 23.03 1.60 24.59
CA THR A 2 22.08 2.05 25.61
C THR A 2 20.88 2.70 24.91
N LYS A 3 19.66 2.36 25.33
CA LYS A 3 18.42 3.01 24.85
C LYS A 3 18.05 4.14 25.80
N GLN A 4 17.54 5.24 25.26
CA GLN A 4 16.95 6.31 26.03
C GLN A 4 15.42 6.11 26.11
N THR A 5 14.83 6.41 27.27
CA THR A 5 13.38 6.40 27.43
C THR A 5 12.80 7.74 26.96
N TRP A 6 11.88 7.68 26.00
CA TRP A 6 11.16 8.84 25.48
C TRP A 6 9.70 8.84 25.96
N LYS A 7 9.05 10.00 25.88
CA LYS A 7 7.61 10.09 26.08
C LYS A 7 6.87 9.23 25.04
N PRO A 8 5.68 8.70 25.37
CA PRO A 8 4.85 7.99 24.39
C PRO A 8 4.63 8.80 23.11
N GLY A 9 4.82 8.18 21.96
CA GLY A 9 4.69 8.81 20.65
C GLY A 9 4.68 7.79 19.51
N ASN A 10 4.45 8.28 18.30
CA ASN A 10 4.39 7.46 17.10
C ASN A 10 5.79 7.08 16.64
N MET A 11 6.17 5.83 16.86
CA MET A 11 7.52 5.31 16.53
C MET A 11 7.49 4.01 15.73
N LEU A 12 6.31 3.57 15.29
CA LEU A 12 6.19 2.41 14.43
C LEU A 12 6.45 2.81 12.98
N TYR A 13 7.69 2.67 12.54
CA TYR A 13 8.16 3.00 11.19
C TYR A 13 9.11 1.92 10.65
N PRO A 14 9.30 1.77 9.35
CA PRO A 14 8.60 2.49 8.28
C PRO A 14 7.16 1.97 8.09
N LEU A 15 6.31 2.82 7.52
CA LEU A 15 4.91 2.50 7.17
C LEU A 15 4.74 2.54 5.65
N PRO A 16 3.78 1.82 5.06
CA PRO A 16 3.38 2.09 3.70
C PRO A 16 2.81 3.52 3.62
N ALA A 17 3.11 4.24 2.54
CA ALA A 17 2.40 5.46 2.20
C ALA A 17 1.50 5.13 1.01
N VAL A 18 0.20 5.15 1.18
CA VAL A 18 -0.74 4.78 0.11
C VAL A 18 -1.61 5.97 -0.28
N MET A 19 -2.05 6.02 -1.54
CA MET A 19 -3.09 6.95 -1.98
C MET A 19 -4.44 6.24 -1.88
N VAL A 20 -5.35 6.81 -1.10
CA VAL A 20 -6.71 6.31 -0.94
C VAL A 20 -7.62 7.18 -1.79
N SER A 21 -8.23 6.62 -2.83
CA SER A 21 -9.22 7.29 -3.65
C SER A 21 -10.62 6.99 -3.16
N VAL A 22 -11.46 7.99 -3.24
CA VAL A 22 -12.83 8.01 -2.70
C VAL A 22 -13.74 8.75 -3.66
N THR A 23 -15.06 8.56 -3.52
CA THR A 23 -16.10 9.30 -4.23
C THR A 23 -17.20 9.72 -3.26
N ASP A 24 -17.92 10.78 -3.58
CA ASP A 24 -19.15 11.17 -2.87
C ASP A 24 -20.41 10.47 -3.43
N GLY A 25 -20.25 9.68 -4.50
CA GLY A 25 -21.35 9.03 -5.22
C GLY A 25 -22.21 9.97 -6.05
N LYS A 26 -21.85 11.25 -6.16
CA LYS A 26 -22.57 12.31 -6.90
C LYS A 26 -21.74 12.93 -8.03
N GLY A 27 -20.50 12.46 -8.19
CA GLY A 27 -19.59 12.88 -9.27
C GLY A 27 -18.33 13.59 -8.80
N GLU A 28 -18.12 13.74 -7.50
CA GLU A 28 -16.88 14.25 -6.93
C GLU A 28 -16.01 13.10 -6.44
N ASP A 29 -14.74 13.06 -6.88
CA ASP A 29 -13.73 12.13 -6.43
C ASP A 29 -12.60 12.88 -5.75
N ASP A 30 -12.01 12.29 -4.71
CA ASP A 30 -10.82 12.81 -4.04
C ASP A 30 -9.78 11.72 -3.82
N ILE A 31 -8.55 12.15 -3.54
CA ILE A 31 -7.44 11.28 -3.16
C ILE A 31 -6.86 11.79 -1.84
N ILE A 32 -6.65 10.92 -0.87
CA ILE A 32 -5.93 11.25 0.36
C ILE A 32 -4.76 10.29 0.54
N THR A 33 -3.60 10.83 0.92
CA THR A 33 -2.45 10.00 1.32
C THR A 33 -2.59 9.56 2.76
N VAL A 34 -2.47 8.27 2.99
CA VAL A 34 -2.59 7.63 4.31
C VAL A 34 -1.36 6.78 4.57
N ALA A 35 -0.71 7.01 5.71
CA ALA A 35 0.34 6.15 6.24
C ALA A 35 -0.15 5.29 7.42
N TRP A 36 -1.25 5.67 8.07
CA TRP A 36 -1.89 4.91 9.15
C TRP A 36 -2.82 3.85 8.54
N THR A 37 -2.22 2.80 7.94
CA THR A 37 -2.91 1.73 7.22
C THR A 37 -2.17 0.41 7.34
N GLY A 38 -2.88 -0.69 7.19
CA GLY A 38 -2.28 -2.01 7.21
C GLY A 38 -3.29 -3.14 7.02
N THR A 39 -2.76 -4.36 6.86
CA THR A 39 -3.53 -5.60 6.84
C THR A 39 -3.91 -6.00 8.26
N ILE A 40 -5.18 -6.36 8.47
CA ILE A 40 -5.69 -6.79 9.78
C ILE A 40 -5.84 -8.30 9.83
N CYS A 41 -6.44 -8.88 8.79
CA CYS A 41 -6.83 -10.28 8.75
C CYS A 41 -6.59 -10.85 7.35
N THR A 42 -6.23 -12.13 7.29
CA THR A 42 -5.98 -12.84 6.03
C THR A 42 -7.24 -13.58 5.55
N ASN A 43 -8.04 -14.11 6.47
CA ASN A 43 -9.27 -14.83 6.15
C ASN A 43 -10.34 -14.50 7.20
N PRO A 44 -11.36 -13.68 6.83
CA PRO A 44 -11.48 -12.97 5.55
C PRO A 44 -10.38 -11.93 5.34
N PRO A 45 -10.07 -11.54 4.09
CA PRO A 45 -9.07 -10.51 3.83
C PRO A 45 -9.58 -9.13 4.26
N MET A 46 -8.88 -8.49 5.19
CA MET A 46 -9.27 -7.21 5.76
C MET A 46 -8.09 -6.27 5.91
N VAL A 47 -8.38 -5.00 5.74
CA VAL A 47 -7.44 -3.88 5.90
C VAL A 47 -8.05 -2.79 6.79
N TYR A 48 -7.23 -1.85 7.22
CA TYR A 48 -7.70 -0.61 7.83
C TYR A 48 -7.01 0.61 7.22
N ILE A 49 -7.69 1.73 7.32
CA ILE A 49 -7.13 3.07 7.18
C ILE A 49 -7.58 3.91 8.37
N SER A 50 -6.71 4.80 8.86
CA SER A 50 -7.10 5.76 9.90
C SER A 50 -7.02 7.18 9.33
N VAL A 51 -8.14 7.88 9.35
CA VAL A 51 -8.31 9.21 8.75
C VAL A 51 -8.82 10.17 9.79
N ARG A 52 -8.33 11.41 9.78
CA ARG A 52 -8.83 12.46 10.67
C ARG A 52 -10.18 12.97 10.18
N PRO A 53 -11.17 13.21 11.08
CA PRO A 53 -12.51 13.66 10.71
C PRO A 53 -12.56 14.99 9.93
N GLU A 54 -11.57 15.87 10.13
CA GLU A 54 -11.50 17.16 9.42
C GLU A 54 -11.04 17.06 7.96
N ARG A 55 -10.53 15.87 7.54
CA ARG A 55 -10.13 15.66 6.13
C ARG A 55 -11.36 15.59 5.22
N HIS A 56 -11.24 16.17 4.03
CA HIS A 56 -12.33 16.18 3.05
C HIS A 56 -12.81 14.75 2.69
N SER A 57 -11.90 13.87 2.38
CA SER A 57 -12.16 12.47 2.05
C SER A 57 -12.87 11.66 3.15
N TYR A 58 -12.77 12.10 4.43
CA TYR A 58 -13.38 11.39 5.56
C TYR A 58 -14.90 11.24 5.41
N HIS A 59 -15.59 12.33 5.06
CA HIS A 59 -17.04 12.32 4.91
C HIS A 59 -17.46 11.47 3.73
N MET A 60 -16.73 11.52 2.61
CA MET A 60 -16.99 10.72 1.42
C MET A 60 -16.91 9.22 1.75
N ILE A 61 -15.87 8.78 2.49
CA ILE A 61 -15.77 7.38 2.93
C ILE A 61 -16.90 7.00 3.90
N LYS A 62 -17.26 7.90 4.81
CA LYS A 62 -18.31 7.63 5.80
C LYS A 62 -19.70 7.51 5.15
N GLU A 63 -19.97 8.30 4.12
CA GLU A 63 -21.26 8.32 3.39
C GLU A 63 -21.40 7.13 2.44
N THR A 64 -20.36 6.84 1.65
CA THR A 64 -20.41 5.76 0.66
C THR A 64 -20.09 4.39 1.24
N GLY A 65 -19.34 4.33 2.32
CA GLY A 65 -18.82 3.08 2.89
C GLY A 65 -17.78 2.39 2.00
N GLU A 66 -17.19 3.11 1.04
CA GLU A 66 -16.29 2.54 0.03
C GLU A 66 -15.04 3.38 -0.16
N PHE A 67 -13.92 2.74 -0.52
CA PHE A 67 -12.67 3.40 -0.92
C PHE A 67 -11.77 2.42 -1.66
N VAL A 68 -10.76 2.94 -2.36
CA VAL A 68 -9.72 2.12 -2.98
C VAL A 68 -8.36 2.51 -2.40
N ILE A 69 -7.59 1.52 -1.94
CA ILE A 69 -6.18 1.71 -1.57
C ILE A 69 -5.32 1.49 -2.81
N ASN A 70 -4.58 2.51 -3.23
CA ASN A 70 -3.65 2.45 -4.35
C ASN A 70 -2.23 2.48 -3.82
N LEU A 71 -1.44 1.41 -4.06
CA LEU A 71 -0.06 1.35 -3.63
C LEU A 71 0.77 2.36 -4.40
N THR A 72 1.74 2.96 -3.74
CA THR A 72 2.58 4.01 -4.30
C THR A 72 3.99 3.54 -4.60
N THR A 73 4.63 4.21 -5.53
CA THR A 73 5.99 3.93 -6.00
C THR A 73 6.87 5.17 -5.91
N GLU A 74 8.18 5.01 -6.07
CA GLU A 74 9.09 6.14 -6.15
C GLU A 74 8.69 7.15 -7.24
N LYS A 75 8.12 6.69 -8.36
CA LYS A 75 7.62 7.58 -9.43
C LYS A 75 6.43 8.41 -8.99
N LEU A 76 5.62 7.88 -8.08
CA LEU A 76 4.42 8.54 -7.54
C LEU A 76 4.71 9.39 -6.30
N ALA A 77 5.96 9.50 -5.83
CA ALA A 77 6.31 10.18 -4.58
C ALA A 77 5.76 11.62 -4.50
N LYS A 78 5.92 12.39 -5.58
CA LYS A 78 5.42 13.78 -5.63
C LYS A 78 3.89 13.84 -5.53
N ALA A 79 3.18 12.98 -6.24
CA ALA A 79 1.71 12.90 -6.19
C ALA A 79 1.25 12.43 -4.80
N THR A 80 1.96 11.45 -4.22
CA THR A 80 1.69 10.96 -2.86
C THR A 80 1.78 12.08 -1.84
N ASP A 81 2.87 12.87 -1.85
CA ASP A 81 3.02 14.01 -0.95
C ASP A 81 1.92 15.05 -1.17
N PHE A 82 1.69 15.47 -2.43
CA PHE A 82 0.67 16.46 -2.78
C PHE A 82 -0.73 16.06 -2.26
N CYS A 83 -1.15 14.81 -2.48
CA CYS A 83 -2.45 14.32 -2.03
C CYS A 83 -2.58 14.25 -0.49
N GLY A 84 -1.46 14.16 0.23
CA GLY A 84 -1.42 14.22 1.69
C GLY A 84 -1.52 15.62 2.27
N VAL A 85 -0.99 16.63 1.54
CA VAL A 85 -0.90 18.02 2.01
C VAL A 85 -2.09 18.87 1.57
N ARG A 86 -2.51 18.77 0.29
CA ARG A 86 -3.60 19.58 -0.25
C ARG A 86 -4.96 18.98 0.08
N SER A 87 -5.97 19.86 0.26
CA SER A 87 -7.35 19.45 0.48
C SER A 87 -8.11 19.31 -0.83
N GLY A 88 -8.96 18.28 -0.97
CA GLY A 88 -9.89 18.13 -2.09
C GLY A 88 -10.95 19.23 -2.17
N ARG A 89 -11.18 19.97 -1.06
CA ARG A 89 -12.05 21.17 -1.07
C ARG A 89 -11.51 22.30 -1.94
N ASP A 90 -10.17 22.36 -2.08
CA ASP A 90 -9.48 23.48 -2.71
C ASP A 90 -9.04 23.15 -4.15
N VAL A 91 -8.81 21.87 -4.45
CA VAL A 91 -8.23 21.43 -5.72
C VAL A 91 -8.72 20.05 -6.15
N ASP A 92 -8.88 19.84 -7.45
CA ASP A 92 -9.03 18.49 -8.04
C ASP A 92 -7.65 17.82 -8.08
N LYS A 93 -7.42 16.89 -7.17
CA LYS A 93 -6.11 16.24 -7.02
C LYS A 93 -5.74 15.35 -8.20
N PHE A 94 -6.69 14.71 -8.86
CA PHE A 94 -6.42 13.95 -10.09
C PHE A 94 -5.86 14.86 -11.18
N LYS A 95 -6.50 16.00 -11.39
CA LYS A 95 -6.08 17.00 -12.39
C LYS A 95 -4.71 17.60 -12.06
N GLU A 96 -4.51 18.05 -10.82
CA GLU A 96 -3.27 18.72 -10.40
C GLU A 96 -2.06 17.77 -10.40
N THR A 97 -2.25 16.50 -10.13
CA THR A 97 -1.17 15.50 -10.13
C THR A 97 -0.99 14.81 -11.46
N GLY A 98 -1.95 14.97 -12.41
CA GLY A 98 -1.95 14.26 -13.68
C GLY A 98 -2.25 12.76 -13.55
N LEU A 99 -2.83 12.33 -12.43
CA LEU A 99 -3.23 10.94 -12.23
C LEU A 99 -4.51 10.63 -13.00
N THR A 100 -4.58 9.42 -13.52
CA THR A 100 -5.71 8.93 -14.33
C THR A 100 -6.69 8.15 -13.47
N ARG A 101 -7.98 8.55 -13.54
CA ARG A 101 -9.08 7.77 -12.95
C ARG A 101 -9.29 6.49 -13.75
N GLU A 102 -9.28 5.37 -13.09
CA GLU A 102 -9.64 4.07 -13.66
C GLU A 102 -10.87 3.53 -12.94
N LYS A 103 -11.81 2.96 -13.69
CA LYS A 103 -13.02 2.42 -13.10
C LYS A 103 -12.71 1.17 -12.27
N ALA A 104 -13.21 1.13 -11.06
CA ALA A 104 -13.18 -0.06 -10.21
C ALA A 104 -14.27 -1.07 -10.64
N ASP A 105 -14.12 -2.33 -10.27
CA ASP A 105 -15.07 -3.40 -10.65
C ASP A 105 -16.24 -3.52 -9.68
N ILE A 106 -16.01 -3.30 -8.39
CA ILE A 106 -16.96 -3.61 -7.31
C ILE A 106 -17.43 -2.35 -6.57
N VAL A 107 -16.53 -1.40 -6.31
CA VAL A 107 -16.85 -0.16 -5.59
C VAL A 107 -17.00 1.01 -6.53
N SER A 108 -17.67 2.08 -6.07
CA SER A 108 -17.89 3.29 -6.86
C SER A 108 -16.68 4.23 -6.89
N ALA A 109 -15.79 4.15 -5.89
CA ALA A 109 -14.57 4.94 -5.84
C ALA A 109 -13.59 4.52 -6.95
N PRO A 110 -12.97 5.47 -7.68
CA PRO A 110 -12.06 5.13 -8.78
C PRO A 110 -10.75 4.55 -8.29
N MET A 111 -10.13 3.67 -9.09
CA MET A 111 -8.72 3.31 -8.97
C MET A 111 -7.83 4.42 -9.56
N ILE A 112 -6.54 4.36 -9.26
CA ILE A 112 -5.50 5.20 -9.87
C ILE A 112 -4.72 4.32 -10.85
N GLN A 113 -4.82 4.60 -12.15
CA GLN A 113 -4.22 3.78 -13.21
C GLN A 113 -2.70 3.61 -13.08
N GLU A 114 -1.99 4.61 -12.57
CA GLU A 114 -0.54 4.59 -12.39
C GLU A 114 -0.07 3.77 -11.18
N SER A 115 -1.00 3.29 -10.36
CA SER A 115 -0.70 2.44 -9.20
C SER A 115 -0.39 1.00 -9.63
N PRO A 116 0.65 0.37 -9.09
CA PRO A 116 0.96 -1.04 -9.42
C PRO A 116 -0.04 -2.03 -8.81
N VAL A 117 -0.78 -1.61 -7.79
CA VAL A 117 -1.83 -2.40 -7.13
C VAL A 117 -2.91 -1.48 -6.61
N SER A 118 -4.16 -1.78 -6.95
CA SER A 118 -5.34 -1.13 -6.40
C SER A 118 -6.19 -2.16 -5.65
N ILE A 119 -6.61 -1.82 -4.44
CA ILE A 119 -7.35 -2.70 -3.53
C ILE A 119 -8.69 -2.07 -3.23
N GLU A 120 -9.77 -2.65 -3.75
CA GLU A 120 -11.13 -2.19 -3.52
C GLU A 120 -11.61 -2.63 -2.14
N CYS A 121 -12.15 -1.69 -1.39
CA CYS A 121 -12.48 -1.88 0.01
C CYS A 121 -13.90 -1.42 0.33
N ARG A 122 -14.60 -2.23 1.14
CA ARG A 122 -15.91 -1.87 1.68
C ARG A 122 -15.82 -1.80 3.20
N VAL A 123 -16.21 -0.64 3.75
CA VAL A 123 -16.16 -0.37 5.18
C VAL A 123 -17.11 -1.31 5.93
N LYS A 124 -16.58 -1.96 6.96
CA LYS A 124 -17.32 -2.86 7.84
C LYS A 124 -17.62 -2.23 9.18
N GLU A 125 -16.68 -1.47 9.72
CA GLU A 125 -16.76 -0.85 11.03
C GLU A 125 -15.94 0.43 11.06
N ILE A 126 -16.40 1.44 11.78
CA ILE A 126 -15.66 2.67 12.05
C ILE A 126 -15.43 2.76 13.55
N LYS A 127 -14.15 2.85 13.96
CA LYS A 127 -13.76 3.05 15.37
C LYS A 127 -13.24 4.47 15.57
N GLU A 128 -13.90 5.21 16.43
CA GLU A 128 -13.47 6.55 16.81
C GLU A 128 -12.36 6.48 17.85
N LEU A 129 -11.14 6.93 17.49
CA LEU A 129 -9.92 6.80 18.29
C LEU A 129 -9.27 8.19 18.53
N GLY A 130 -9.95 9.10 19.17
CA GLY A 130 -9.41 10.45 19.41
C GLY A 130 -9.17 11.23 18.11
N SER A 131 -7.90 11.55 17.76
CA SER A 131 -7.58 12.37 16.58
C SER A 131 -7.83 11.69 15.23
N HIS A 132 -7.96 10.39 15.19
CA HIS A 132 -8.22 9.60 13.98
C HIS A 132 -9.36 8.64 14.22
N HIS A 133 -10.17 8.44 13.19
CA HIS A 133 -11.14 7.36 13.15
C HIS A 133 -10.60 6.25 12.23
N MET A 134 -10.63 5.02 12.72
CA MET A 134 -10.18 3.84 11.99
C MET A 134 -11.35 3.22 11.23
N PHE A 135 -11.22 3.13 9.93
CA PHE A 135 -12.13 2.41 9.04
C PHE A 135 -11.59 0.99 8.84
N LEU A 136 -12.25 0.02 9.44
CA LEU A 136 -11.99 -1.40 9.17
C LEU A 136 -12.79 -1.80 7.93
N ALA A 137 -12.16 -2.44 6.97
CA ALA A 137 -12.78 -2.74 5.69
C ALA A 137 -12.46 -4.15 5.22
N ASP A 138 -13.46 -4.78 4.60
CA ASP A 138 -13.28 -6.00 3.84
C ASP A 138 -12.62 -5.66 2.49
N VAL A 139 -11.64 -6.43 2.05
CA VAL A 139 -11.08 -6.36 0.70
C VAL A 139 -12.01 -7.12 -0.23
N VAL A 140 -12.61 -6.42 -1.20
CA VAL A 140 -13.61 -6.99 -2.11
C VAL A 140 -13.06 -7.30 -3.51
N ALA A 141 -11.98 -6.62 -3.93
CA ALA A 141 -11.20 -6.94 -5.13
C ALA A 141 -9.77 -6.45 -5.00
N VAL A 142 -8.86 -7.03 -5.78
CA VAL A 142 -7.45 -6.61 -5.90
C VAL A 142 -7.07 -6.62 -7.37
N HIS A 143 -6.58 -5.49 -7.85
CA HIS A 143 -6.05 -5.30 -9.21
C HIS A 143 -4.55 -5.16 -9.13
N ALA A 144 -3.81 -5.90 -9.94
CA ALA A 144 -2.36 -5.86 -10.02
C ALA A 144 -1.94 -5.63 -11.46
N ASP A 145 -1.07 -4.65 -11.70
CA ASP A 145 -0.58 -4.31 -13.02
C ASP A 145 0.26 -5.47 -13.58
N GLU A 146 -0.15 -5.99 -14.74
CA GLU A 146 0.49 -7.12 -15.44
C GLU A 146 1.95 -6.85 -15.79
N HIS A 147 2.34 -5.58 -15.93
CA HIS A 147 3.74 -5.20 -16.16
C HIS A 147 4.71 -5.71 -15.10
N TYR A 148 4.22 -5.95 -13.89
CA TYR A 148 5.00 -6.47 -12.77
C TYR A 148 4.87 -7.99 -12.57
N MET A 149 4.20 -8.70 -13.49
CA MET A 149 4.22 -10.16 -13.53
C MET A 149 5.53 -10.68 -14.12
N ASP A 150 6.01 -11.81 -13.60
CA ASP A 150 7.12 -12.54 -14.21
C ASP A 150 6.63 -13.56 -15.26
N GLU A 151 7.56 -14.22 -15.94
CA GLU A 151 7.29 -15.26 -16.95
C GLU A 151 6.50 -16.47 -16.41
N ASN A 152 6.45 -16.64 -15.09
CA ASN A 152 5.68 -17.68 -14.38
C ASN A 152 4.35 -17.15 -13.84
N ASN A 153 3.92 -15.97 -14.28
CA ASN A 153 2.71 -15.29 -13.83
C ASN A 153 2.70 -15.00 -12.33
N ARG A 154 3.87 -14.65 -11.74
CA ARG A 154 4.01 -14.26 -10.34
C ARG A 154 4.21 -12.76 -10.26
N PHE A 155 3.41 -12.11 -9.45
CA PHE A 155 3.52 -10.68 -9.19
C PHE A 155 4.76 -10.36 -8.33
N ASP A 156 5.58 -9.40 -8.79
CA ASP A 156 6.76 -8.91 -8.06
C ASP A 156 6.65 -7.40 -7.79
N LEU A 157 6.04 -7.05 -6.66
CA LEU A 157 5.87 -5.68 -6.23
C LEU A 157 7.20 -4.91 -6.09
N ASN A 158 8.32 -5.60 -5.82
CA ASN A 158 9.61 -4.91 -5.67
C ASN A 158 10.09 -4.26 -6.98
N ARG A 159 9.70 -4.81 -8.14
CA ARG A 159 9.98 -4.21 -9.46
C ARG A 159 9.31 -2.84 -9.63
N ALA A 160 8.18 -2.61 -8.96
CA ALA A 160 7.48 -1.33 -8.96
C ALA A 160 8.20 -0.27 -8.11
N ARG A 161 9.18 -0.64 -7.29
CA ARG A 161 9.91 0.26 -6.36
C ARG A 161 8.96 0.98 -5.40
N PRO A 162 8.30 0.22 -4.48
CA PRO A 162 7.29 0.80 -3.58
C PRO A 162 7.90 1.86 -2.66
N LEU A 163 7.04 2.82 -2.27
CA LEU A 163 7.33 3.85 -1.27
C LEU A 163 7.03 3.38 0.14
N VAL A 164 7.83 3.89 1.09
CA VAL A 164 7.55 3.83 2.52
C VAL A 164 7.69 5.21 3.15
N TYR A 165 6.97 5.42 4.24
CA TYR A 165 7.01 6.67 5.01
C TYR A 165 7.71 6.44 6.35
N SER A 166 8.65 7.31 6.71
CA SER A 166 9.37 7.26 7.98
C SER A 166 9.70 8.67 8.46
N HIS A 167 9.19 9.06 9.63
CA HIS A 167 9.52 10.32 10.31
C HIS A 167 9.43 11.59 9.43
N GLY A 168 8.38 11.71 8.61
CA GLY A 168 8.20 12.87 7.72
C GLY A 168 8.92 12.76 6.39
N GLU A 169 9.56 11.63 6.10
CA GLU A 169 10.29 11.39 4.86
C GLU A 169 9.67 10.24 4.06
N TYR A 170 9.74 10.34 2.73
CA TYR A 170 9.40 9.26 1.81
C TYR A 170 10.69 8.57 1.37
N LEU A 171 10.73 7.25 1.49
CA LEU A 171 11.89 6.44 1.15
C LEU A 171 11.48 5.32 0.19
N GLY A 172 12.37 4.94 -0.72
CA GLY A 172 12.22 3.72 -1.51
C GLY A 172 12.54 2.48 -0.68
N THR A 173 11.98 1.34 -1.07
CA THR A 173 12.38 0.05 -0.49
C THR A 173 13.79 -0.32 -0.93
N GLY A 174 14.59 -0.86 -0.02
CA GLY A 174 15.96 -1.28 -0.29
C GLY A 174 16.04 -2.64 -1.02
N LYS A 175 17.28 -3.17 -1.12
CA LYS A 175 17.54 -4.48 -1.73
C LYS A 175 16.86 -5.62 -0.96
N LYS A 176 16.44 -6.66 -1.69
CA LYS A 176 15.90 -7.89 -1.10
C LYS A 176 16.95 -8.56 -0.19
N LEU A 177 16.60 -8.81 1.05
CA LEU A 177 17.47 -9.47 2.04
C LEU A 177 17.28 -10.99 2.08
N GLY A 178 16.09 -11.47 1.72
CA GLY A 178 15.75 -12.89 1.76
C GLY A 178 14.31 -13.14 1.35
N THR A 179 13.89 -14.39 1.42
CA THR A 179 12.49 -14.81 1.24
C THR A 179 11.94 -15.31 2.57
N PHE A 180 10.63 -15.28 2.76
CA PHE A 180 10.02 -15.83 3.96
C PHE A 180 10.55 -17.24 4.26
N GLY A 181 10.99 -17.47 5.50
CA GLY A 181 11.56 -18.75 5.94
C GLY A 181 13.03 -18.97 5.54
N TYR A 182 13.74 -18.00 4.94
CA TYR A 182 15.14 -18.18 4.52
C TYR A 182 16.10 -18.50 5.68
N SER A 183 15.80 -18.03 6.88
CA SER A 183 16.63 -18.22 8.09
C SER A 183 16.65 -19.67 8.60
N VAL A 184 15.60 -20.45 8.28
CA VAL A 184 15.45 -21.85 8.73
C VAL A 184 15.64 -22.86 7.59
N LYS A 185 15.97 -22.42 6.39
CA LYS A 185 16.25 -23.31 5.26
C LYS A 185 17.53 -24.11 5.53
N LYS A 186 17.44 -25.44 5.58
CA LYS A 186 18.61 -26.32 5.66
C LYS A 186 19.52 -26.04 4.45
N ARG A 187 20.82 -25.78 4.69
CA ARG A 187 21.81 -25.71 3.61
C ARG A 187 21.81 -27.06 2.89
N LYS A 188 21.56 -27.06 1.57
CA LYS A 188 21.80 -28.27 0.78
C LYS A 188 23.29 -28.61 0.94
N LYS A 189 23.59 -29.81 1.47
CA LYS A 189 24.97 -30.31 1.47
C LYS A 189 25.47 -30.28 0.03
N ALA A 190 26.63 -29.64 -0.19
CA ALA A 190 27.27 -29.66 -1.50
C ALA A 190 27.50 -31.14 -1.87
N VAL A 191 26.96 -31.56 -2.99
CA VAL A 191 27.27 -32.89 -3.55
C VAL A 191 28.71 -32.77 -4.09
N PRO A 192 29.67 -33.57 -3.56
CA PRO A 192 31.03 -33.53 -4.07
C PRO A 192 31.03 -33.87 -5.57
N PRO A 193 31.91 -33.24 -6.37
CA PRO A 193 31.99 -33.50 -7.81
C PRO A 193 32.30 -34.98 -8.04
N LYS A 194 31.51 -35.61 -8.92
CA LYS A 194 31.76 -37.01 -9.34
C LYS A 194 33.16 -37.05 -9.95
N THR A 195 34.10 -37.76 -9.31
CA THR A 195 35.42 -38.04 -9.83
C THR A 195 35.23 -38.84 -11.14
N LYS A 196 35.66 -38.29 -12.28
CA LYS A 196 35.77 -39.02 -13.54
C LYS A 196 36.75 -40.18 -13.31
N LYS A 197 36.27 -41.42 -13.37
CA LYS A 197 37.14 -42.58 -13.48
C LYS A 197 37.90 -42.48 -14.79
N THR A 198 39.18 -42.20 -14.73
CA THR A 198 40.11 -42.37 -15.86
C THR A 198 40.15 -43.85 -16.22
N ALA A 199 39.66 -44.18 -17.43
CA ALA A 199 39.92 -45.49 -18.00
C ALA A 199 41.43 -45.60 -18.28
N LYS A 200 42.05 -46.63 -17.71
CA LYS A 200 43.43 -47.03 -18.09
C LYS A 200 43.38 -47.79 -19.43
N PRO A 201 44.42 -47.62 -20.25
CA PRO A 201 44.54 -48.27 -21.54
C PRO A 201 44.68 -49.80 -21.47
#